data_a66b7d705c36d0a17659f72ee7de8260
#
_entry.id   a66b7d705c36d0a17659f72ee7de8260
#
_cell.length_a   1.000
_cell.length_b   1.000
_cell.length_c   1.000
_cell.angle_alpha   90.00
_cell.angle_beta   90.00
_cell.angle_gamma   90.00
#
_symmetry.space_group_name_H-M   'P 1'
#
loop_
_entity.id
_entity.type
_entity.pdbx_description
1 polymer ?
#
loop_
_entity_poly.entity_id
_entity_poly.type
_entity_poly.pdbx_seq_one_letter_code
_entity_poly.pdbx_strand_id
1 'polypeptide(L)'
;MNTLLSRLAAATAGIAMLSSCDYPALNNVSSQDEDPLETVAEDFASALYNWQYEKALQMATPESAKWLQMAASQITEDDINYFNEQEESIDIELNSIDQLSDTSAVAEYQLGNMVVKDLLATSPRLVSDTTTHINLVKRHGKWFADMTR
;
A
#
# COMPACT_ATOMS: atom_id res chain seq x y z
N MET A 1 -36.64 64.71 -38.04
CA MET A 1 -38.06 64.38 -38.17
C MET A 1 -38.33 63.04 -37.63
N ASN A 2 -38.97 63.00 -36.55
CA ASN A 2 -39.99 62.07 -36.10
C ASN A 2 -39.46 60.62 -35.81
N THR A 3 -39.48 60.31 -34.63
CA THR A 3 -40.52 59.95 -33.63
C THR A 3 -40.63 58.44 -33.51
N LEU A 4 -40.50 58.07 -32.38
CA LEU A 4 -41.43 57.62 -31.35
C LEU A 4 -41.23 56.12 -31.04
N LEU A 5 -40.80 55.91 -29.84
CA LEU A 5 -41.67 55.34 -28.80
C LEU A 5 -42.14 53.90 -29.10
N SER A 6 -41.81 52.92 -28.36
CA SER A 6 -42.56 52.61 -27.15
C SER A 6 -42.32 51.21 -26.62
N ARG A 7 -42.11 51.13 -25.35
CA ARG A 7 -42.65 50.20 -24.37
C ARG A 7 -42.14 48.76 -24.39
N LEU A 8 -41.41 48.44 -23.34
CA LEU A 8 -41.89 47.74 -22.13
C LEU A 8 -42.55 46.42 -22.40
N ALA A 9 -41.85 45.38 -22.00
CA ALA A 9 -42.45 44.36 -21.15
C ALA A 9 -41.35 43.56 -20.49
N ALA A 10 -41.33 43.59 -19.18
CA ALA A 10 -40.58 42.74 -18.30
C ALA A 10 -41.17 41.34 -18.38
N ALA A 11 -40.31 40.35 -18.48
CA ALA A 11 -40.63 38.99 -18.08
C ALA A 11 -39.42 38.40 -17.42
N THR A 12 -39.43 38.40 -16.13
CA THR A 12 -38.62 37.62 -15.26
C THR A 12 -38.91 36.15 -15.50
N ALA A 13 -37.96 35.42 -16.02
CA ALA A 13 -37.93 33.98 -15.88
C ALA A 13 -36.53 33.59 -15.41
N GLY A 14 -36.41 33.36 -14.14
CA GLY A 14 -35.25 32.78 -13.54
C GLY A 14 -35.06 31.35 -14.09
N ILE A 15 -34.03 31.17 -14.87
CA ILE A 15 -33.54 29.86 -15.19
C ILE A 15 -32.39 29.63 -14.26
N ALA A 16 -32.64 28.86 -13.21
CA ALA A 16 -31.62 28.22 -12.43
C ALA A 16 -30.85 27.28 -13.37
N MET A 17 -29.71 27.71 -13.84
CA MET A 17 -28.73 26.85 -14.46
C MET A 17 -28.18 25.96 -13.35
N LEU A 18 -28.82 24.82 -13.17
CA LEU A 18 -28.15 23.69 -12.55
C LEU A 18 -27.04 23.26 -13.51
N SER A 19 -25.86 23.79 -13.29
CA SER A 19 -24.65 23.22 -13.83
C SER A 19 -24.49 21.86 -13.21
N SER A 20 -25.11 20.86 -13.80
CA SER A 20 -24.67 19.49 -13.65
C SER A 20 -23.29 19.45 -14.29
N CYS A 21 -22.27 19.57 -13.45
CA CYS A 21 -20.98 19.06 -13.80
C CYS A 21 -21.18 17.56 -14.02
N ASP A 22 -21.40 17.19 -15.28
CA ASP A 22 -21.11 15.86 -15.74
C ASP A 22 -19.61 15.66 -15.53
N TYR A 23 -19.28 15.13 -14.35
CA TYR A 23 -18.05 14.40 -14.20
C TYR A 23 -18.21 13.21 -15.13
N PRO A 24 -17.35 13.03 -16.14
CA PRO A 24 -17.33 11.78 -16.85
C PRO A 24 -17.12 10.74 -15.75
N ALA A 25 -18.12 9.91 -15.58
CA ALA A 25 -18.00 8.73 -14.75
C ALA A 25 -16.76 8.02 -15.25
N LEU A 26 -15.70 8.03 -14.46
CA LEU A 26 -14.60 7.09 -14.57
C LEU A 26 -15.16 5.71 -14.19
N ASN A 27 -16.10 5.27 -15.02
CA ASN A 27 -16.56 3.90 -15.01
C ASN A 27 -15.52 3.09 -15.70
N ASN A 28 -15.07 2.10 -15.00
CA ASN A 28 -14.17 1.02 -15.37
C ASN A 28 -12.71 1.24 -15.00
N VAL A 29 -12.46 1.57 -13.74
CA VAL A 29 -11.57 0.67 -13.03
C VAL A 29 -12.43 -0.57 -12.76
N SER A 30 -12.21 -1.65 -13.49
CA SER A 30 -12.54 -2.96 -12.99
C SER A 30 -11.85 -3.03 -11.63
N SER A 31 -12.57 -2.83 -10.57
CA SER A 31 -12.24 -3.44 -9.31
C SER A 31 -12.29 -4.94 -9.62
N GLN A 32 -11.16 -5.51 -10.01
CA GLN A 32 -10.88 -6.85 -9.60
C GLN A 32 -11.12 -6.76 -8.10
N ASP A 33 -12.05 -7.55 -7.59
CA ASP A 33 -12.21 -7.76 -6.17
C ASP A 33 -10.89 -8.41 -5.71
N GLU A 34 -9.89 -7.57 -5.47
CA GLU A 34 -8.62 -8.00 -4.90
C GLU A 34 -8.98 -8.61 -3.55
N ASP A 35 -8.62 -9.86 -3.37
CA ASP A 35 -8.87 -10.53 -2.09
C ASP A 35 -8.19 -9.69 -1.00
N PRO A 36 -8.94 -9.25 0.02
CA PRO A 36 -8.35 -8.48 1.11
C PRO A 36 -7.12 -9.16 1.76
N LEU A 37 -7.02 -10.48 1.64
CA LEU A 37 -5.87 -11.25 2.06
C LEU A 37 -4.65 -11.00 1.17
N GLU A 38 -4.83 -11.08 -0.16
CA GLU A 38 -3.77 -10.83 -1.14
C GLU A 38 -3.25 -9.41 -1.04
N THR A 39 -4.15 -8.42 -0.99
CA THR A 39 -3.78 -7.01 -0.82
C THR A 39 -2.93 -6.78 0.43
N VAL A 40 -3.32 -7.35 1.58
CA VAL A 40 -2.53 -7.20 2.82
C VAL A 40 -1.18 -7.91 2.71
N ALA A 41 -1.14 -9.08 2.07
CA ALA A 41 0.10 -9.82 1.86
C ALA A 41 1.09 -8.98 1.04
N GLU A 42 0.67 -8.49 -0.13
CA GLU A 42 1.53 -7.70 -1.03
C GLU A 42 1.96 -6.37 -0.41
N ASP A 43 1.02 -5.61 0.17
CA ASP A 43 1.31 -4.32 0.78
C ASP A 43 2.25 -4.43 1.97
N PHE A 44 2.07 -5.48 2.80
CA PHE A 44 2.96 -5.71 3.93
C PHE A 44 4.36 -6.09 3.47
N ALA A 45 4.49 -7.03 2.52
CA ALA A 45 5.78 -7.43 1.97
C ALA A 45 6.51 -6.24 1.34
N SER A 46 5.79 -5.47 0.51
CA SER A 46 6.32 -4.24 -0.08
C SER A 46 6.83 -3.26 0.98
N ALA A 47 6.04 -3.01 2.03
CA ALA A 47 6.46 -2.12 3.10
C ALA A 47 7.65 -2.65 3.91
N LEU A 48 7.64 -3.94 4.26
CA LEU A 48 8.69 -4.58 5.04
C LEU A 48 10.04 -4.56 4.34
N TYR A 49 10.08 -5.03 3.10
CA TYR A 49 11.32 -5.21 2.36
C TYR A 49 11.88 -3.91 1.77
N ASN A 50 11.05 -2.86 1.66
CA ASN A 50 11.49 -1.50 1.35
C ASN A 50 11.79 -0.66 2.60
N TRP A 51 11.91 -1.28 3.77
CA TRP A 51 12.20 -0.64 5.06
C TRP A 51 11.22 0.46 5.47
N GLN A 52 9.98 0.40 4.95
CA GLN A 52 8.88 1.29 5.31
C GLN A 52 8.18 0.78 6.58
N TYR A 53 8.91 0.68 7.67
CA TYR A 53 8.45 0.03 8.89
C TYR A 53 7.20 0.66 9.49
N GLU A 54 7.02 1.98 9.37
CA GLU A 54 5.79 2.65 9.85
C GLU A 54 4.55 2.19 9.07
N LYS A 55 4.69 1.97 7.75
CA LYS A 55 3.63 1.41 6.93
C LYS A 55 3.38 -0.05 7.27
N ALA A 56 4.43 -0.85 7.43
CA ALA A 56 4.32 -2.25 7.82
C ALA A 56 3.64 -2.43 9.20
N LEU A 57 3.92 -1.55 10.17
CA LEU A 57 3.30 -1.57 11.49
C LEU A 57 1.77 -1.48 11.45
N GLN A 58 1.19 -0.78 10.47
CA GLN A 58 -0.26 -0.63 10.34
C GLN A 58 -0.96 -1.93 9.90
N MET A 59 -0.20 -2.84 9.29
CA MET A 59 -0.68 -4.11 8.76
C MET A 59 -0.19 -5.33 9.56
N ALA A 60 0.56 -5.10 10.63
CA ALA A 60 1.10 -6.15 11.49
C ALA A 60 0.26 -6.38 12.74
N THR A 61 0.36 -7.59 13.30
CA THR A 61 -0.20 -7.86 14.63
C THR A 61 0.51 -7.03 15.70
N PRO A 62 -0.16 -6.71 16.83
CA PRO A 62 0.48 -6.00 17.94
C PRO A 62 1.72 -6.70 18.49
N GLU A 63 1.74 -8.03 18.43
CA GLU A 63 2.88 -8.85 18.86
C GLU A 63 4.07 -8.67 17.90
N SER A 64 3.80 -8.59 16.59
CA SER A 64 4.80 -8.36 15.55
C SER A 64 5.34 -6.92 15.56
N ALA A 65 4.55 -5.97 16.03
CA ALA A 65 4.93 -4.56 16.08
C ALA A 65 6.24 -4.32 16.83
N LYS A 66 6.50 -5.09 17.89
CA LYS A 66 7.75 -4.99 18.65
C LYS A 66 8.99 -5.32 17.83
N TRP A 67 8.87 -6.31 16.95
CA TRP A 67 9.95 -6.73 16.06
C TRP A 67 10.23 -5.69 14.99
N LEU A 68 9.18 -5.13 14.40
CA LEU A 68 9.29 -4.06 13.41
C LEU A 68 9.90 -2.79 14.03
N GLN A 69 9.47 -2.39 15.23
CA GLN A 69 10.03 -1.26 15.96
C GLN A 69 11.49 -1.47 16.31
N MET A 70 11.86 -2.70 16.73
CA MET A 70 13.24 -3.04 17.02
C MET A 70 14.09 -2.99 15.75
N ALA A 71 13.61 -3.55 14.64
CA ALA A 71 14.30 -3.47 13.35
C ALA A 71 14.51 -2.01 12.93
N ALA A 72 13.45 -1.21 12.95
CA ALA A 72 13.51 0.22 12.62
C ALA A 72 14.53 0.99 13.47
N SER A 73 14.61 0.67 14.77
CA SER A 73 15.54 1.36 15.70
C SER A 73 17.03 1.05 15.45
N GLN A 74 17.33 0.02 14.69
CA GLN A 74 18.70 -0.37 14.36
C GLN A 74 19.19 0.18 13.02
N ILE A 75 18.30 0.77 12.24
CA ILE A 75 18.66 1.38 10.95
C ILE A 75 19.33 2.72 11.21
N THR A 76 20.52 2.88 10.65
CA THR A 76 21.33 4.10 10.72
C THR A 76 21.25 4.88 9.41
N GLU A 77 21.76 6.11 9.41
CA GLU A 77 21.86 6.90 8.20
C GLU A 77 22.75 6.24 7.14
N ASP A 78 23.84 5.59 7.57
CA ASP A 78 24.73 4.84 6.67
C ASP A 78 24.02 3.66 6.02
N ASP A 79 23.13 2.98 6.75
CA ASP A 79 22.33 1.88 6.20
C ASP A 79 21.33 2.39 5.14
N ILE A 80 20.73 3.55 5.37
CA ILE A 80 19.81 4.19 4.42
C ILE A 80 20.59 4.62 3.16
N ASN A 81 21.77 5.16 3.33
CA ASN A 81 22.64 5.53 2.20
C ASN A 81 23.00 4.29 1.38
N TYR A 82 23.42 3.20 2.04
CA TYR A 82 23.69 1.93 1.37
C TYR A 82 22.46 1.39 0.61
N PHE A 83 21.27 1.47 1.22
CA PHE A 83 20.02 1.04 0.57
C PHE A 83 19.73 1.86 -0.69
N ASN A 84 19.91 3.18 -0.62
CA ASN A 84 19.61 4.09 -1.73
C ASN A 84 20.68 4.06 -2.85
N GLU A 85 21.87 3.55 -2.58
CA GLU A 85 22.94 3.40 -3.55
C GLU A 85 22.82 2.15 -4.42
N GLN A 86 21.87 1.27 -4.11
CA GLN A 86 21.66 0.09 -4.94
C GLN A 86 21.13 0.49 -6.32
N GLU A 87 21.76 -0.01 -7.37
CA GLU A 87 21.39 0.28 -8.75
C GLU A 87 20.04 -0.34 -9.14
N GLU A 88 19.71 -1.47 -8.53
CA GLU A 88 18.48 -2.21 -8.79
C GLU A 88 17.57 -2.13 -7.56
N SER A 89 16.29 -1.87 -7.82
CA SER A 89 15.26 -1.95 -6.79
C SER A 89 15.03 -3.40 -6.38
N ILE A 90 14.53 -3.60 -5.16
CA ILE A 90 14.09 -4.92 -4.74
C ILE A 90 12.99 -5.45 -5.67
N ASP A 91 13.11 -6.71 -6.03
CA ASP A 91 12.09 -7.46 -6.75
C ASP A 91 11.32 -8.33 -5.73
N ILE A 92 10.00 -8.17 -5.70
CA ILE A 92 9.13 -8.87 -4.76
C ILE A 92 8.03 -9.55 -5.58
N GLU A 93 8.10 -10.87 -5.68
CA GLU A 93 7.11 -11.68 -6.37
C GLU A 93 6.36 -12.55 -5.37
N LEU A 94 5.03 -12.40 -5.33
CA LEU A 94 4.16 -13.27 -4.54
C LEU A 94 3.91 -14.56 -5.33
N ASN A 95 4.47 -15.67 -4.86
CA ASN A 95 4.35 -16.98 -5.53
C ASN A 95 3.03 -17.67 -5.23
N SER A 96 2.64 -17.69 -3.95
CA SER A 96 1.41 -18.34 -3.52
C SER A 96 0.90 -17.79 -2.18
N ILE A 97 -0.39 -17.99 -1.95
CA ILE A 97 -1.00 -17.84 -0.62
C ILE A 97 -1.72 -19.14 -0.28
N ASP A 98 -1.23 -19.81 0.74
CA ASP A 98 -1.85 -21.02 1.28
C ASP A 98 -2.74 -20.66 2.47
N GLN A 99 -4.05 -20.65 2.26
CA GLN A 99 -5.00 -20.42 3.33
C GLN A 99 -5.17 -21.72 4.16
N LEU A 100 -4.62 -21.71 5.36
CA LEU A 100 -4.63 -22.86 6.26
C LEU A 100 -5.95 -23.01 7.02
N SER A 101 -6.67 -21.90 7.22
CA SER A 101 -8.00 -21.85 7.85
C SER A 101 -8.71 -20.52 7.51
N ASP A 102 -9.92 -20.34 7.99
CA ASP A 102 -10.67 -19.07 7.84
C ASP A 102 -9.97 -17.86 8.47
N THR A 103 -8.96 -18.10 9.33
CA THR A 103 -8.28 -17.07 10.10
C THR A 103 -6.76 -17.12 10.02
N SER A 104 -6.18 -18.00 9.20
CA SER A 104 -4.74 -18.12 9.04
C SER A 104 -4.35 -18.48 7.61
N ALA A 105 -3.29 -17.86 7.13
CA ALA A 105 -2.70 -18.12 5.83
C ALA A 105 -1.19 -17.93 5.88
N VAL A 106 -0.50 -18.44 4.88
CA VAL A 106 0.94 -18.24 4.66
C VAL A 106 1.13 -17.77 3.23
N ALA A 107 1.78 -16.64 3.06
CA ALA A 107 2.19 -16.13 1.75
C ALA A 107 3.66 -16.45 1.51
N GLU A 108 3.97 -17.00 0.35
CA GLU A 108 5.33 -17.29 -0.10
C GLU A 108 5.75 -16.26 -1.14
N TYR A 109 6.98 -15.73 -0.97
CA TYR A 109 7.55 -14.75 -1.88
C TYR A 109 8.91 -15.19 -2.39
N GLN A 110 9.16 -14.88 -3.66
CA GLN A 110 10.51 -14.82 -4.21
C GLN A 110 10.99 -13.37 -4.13
N LEU A 111 12.16 -13.17 -3.56
CA LEU A 111 12.77 -11.85 -3.42
C LEU A 111 14.09 -11.79 -4.17
N GLY A 112 14.26 -10.74 -4.99
CA GLY A 112 15.51 -10.41 -5.66
C GLY A 112 16.06 -9.07 -5.19
N ASN A 113 17.37 -8.90 -5.18
CA ASN A 113 18.05 -7.65 -4.85
C ASN A 113 17.63 -7.03 -3.51
N MET A 114 17.41 -7.88 -2.50
CA MET A 114 16.97 -7.46 -1.18
C MET A 114 18.13 -6.96 -0.33
N VAL A 115 18.02 -5.76 0.23
CA VAL A 115 18.97 -5.27 1.25
C VAL A 115 18.51 -5.73 2.62
N VAL A 116 19.35 -6.49 3.30
CA VAL A 116 19.08 -7.05 4.64
C VAL A 116 20.06 -6.49 5.64
N LYS A 117 19.56 -6.11 6.79
CA LYS A 117 20.37 -5.87 7.98
C LYS A 117 19.96 -6.86 9.06
N ASP A 118 20.85 -7.81 9.35
CA ASP A 118 20.63 -8.76 10.43
C ASP A 118 20.68 -8.03 11.78
N LEU A 119 19.90 -8.51 12.75
CA LEU A 119 19.94 -7.97 14.11
C LEU A 119 21.36 -7.99 14.66
N LEU A 120 21.80 -6.87 15.21
CA LEU A 120 23.16 -6.66 15.73
C LEU A 120 24.28 -6.64 14.66
N ALA A 121 23.95 -6.70 13.38
CA ALA A 121 24.94 -6.47 12.33
C ALA A 121 25.36 -4.99 12.29
N THR A 122 26.63 -4.76 11.98
CA THR A 122 27.18 -3.40 11.86
C THR A 122 26.83 -2.73 10.54
N SER A 123 26.56 -3.54 9.50
CA SER A 123 26.25 -3.06 8.15
C SER A 123 25.25 -3.97 7.45
N PRO A 124 24.47 -3.41 6.52
CA PRO A 124 23.57 -4.19 5.68
C PRO A 124 24.34 -4.98 4.61
N ARG A 125 23.66 -5.91 3.99
CA ARG A 125 24.16 -6.70 2.85
C ARG A 125 23.07 -6.89 1.80
N LEU A 126 23.49 -7.04 0.56
CA LEU A 126 22.60 -7.38 -0.54
C LEU A 126 22.41 -8.90 -0.62
N VAL A 127 21.18 -9.34 -0.82
CA VAL A 127 20.80 -10.73 -1.09
C VAL A 127 20.14 -10.78 -2.46
N SER A 128 20.73 -11.54 -3.39
CA SER A 128 20.29 -11.56 -4.79
C SER A 128 18.99 -12.33 -4.99
N ASP A 129 18.88 -13.51 -4.40
CA ASP A 129 17.71 -14.37 -4.53
C ASP A 129 17.42 -15.08 -3.23
N THR A 130 16.17 -15.03 -2.78
CA THR A 130 15.72 -15.79 -1.62
C THR A 130 14.22 -16.02 -1.64
N THR A 131 13.79 -17.17 -1.12
CA THR A 131 12.38 -17.44 -0.87
C THR A 131 12.08 -17.18 0.60
N THR A 132 10.99 -16.51 0.87
CA THR A 132 10.56 -16.21 2.23
C THR A 132 9.07 -16.42 2.40
N HIS A 133 8.64 -16.49 3.66
CA HIS A 133 7.24 -16.69 4.02
C HIS A 133 6.81 -15.64 5.03
N ILE A 134 5.57 -15.16 4.86
CA ILE A 134 4.91 -14.27 5.80
C ILE A 134 3.63 -14.96 6.27
N ASN A 135 3.50 -15.15 7.57
CA ASN A 135 2.25 -15.65 8.15
C ASN A 135 1.23 -14.51 8.22
N LEU A 136 -0.02 -14.82 7.94
CA LEU A 136 -1.14 -13.90 7.96
C LEU A 136 -2.22 -14.45 8.89
N VAL A 137 -2.77 -13.60 9.72
CA VAL A 137 -3.84 -13.95 10.65
C VAL A 137 -5.00 -12.99 10.55
N LYS A 138 -6.22 -13.52 10.62
CA LYS A 138 -7.42 -12.72 10.59
C LYS A 138 -7.93 -12.46 12.01
N ARG A 139 -8.04 -11.17 12.37
CA ARG A 139 -8.55 -10.73 13.67
C ARG A 139 -9.65 -9.69 13.44
N HIS A 140 -10.80 -9.88 14.07
CA HIS A 140 -11.95 -8.97 13.93
C HIS A 140 -12.34 -8.66 12.47
N GLY A 141 -12.25 -9.69 11.61
CA GLY A 141 -12.62 -9.57 10.19
C GLY A 141 -11.55 -8.95 9.28
N LYS A 142 -10.36 -8.58 9.80
CA LYS A 142 -9.24 -8.02 9.04
C LYS A 142 -8.02 -8.92 9.09
N TRP A 143 -7.28 -8.97 7.99
CA TRP A 143 -6.01 -9.68 7.90
C TRP A 143 -4.84 -8.81 8.40
N PHE A 144 -3.88 -9.45 9.06
CA PHE A 144 -2.66 -8.84 9.57
C PHE A 144 -1.49 -9.79 9.37
N ALA A 145 -0.30 -9.23 9.13
CA ALA A 145 0.93 -10.01 9.12
C ALA A 145 1.36 -10.40 10.55
N ASP A 146 1.76 -11.64 10.72
CA ASP A 146 2.24 -12.20 12.00
C ASP A 146 3.67 -12.70 11.85
N MET A 147 4.63 -11.96 12.38
CA MET A 147 6.06 -12.27 12.35
C MET A 147 6.53 -13.09 13.58
N THR A 148 5.62 -13.55 14.40
CA THR A 148 5.96 -14.27 15.65
C THR A 148 5.95 -15.79 15.51
N ARG A 149 5.66 -16.28 14.31
CA ARG A 149 5.53 -17.72 14.02
C ARG A 149 6.56 -18.19 13.02
#